data_ec349eab057b95a786de6e71ad5bfc52
#
_entry.id   ec349eab057b95a786de6e71ad5bfc52
#
_cell.length_a   1.000
_cell.length_b   1.000
_cell.length_c   1.000
_cell.angle_alpha   90.00
_cell.angle_beta   90.00
_cell.angle_gamma   90.00
#
_symmetry.space_group_name_H-M   'P 1'
#
loop_
_entity.id
_entity.type
_entity.pdbx_description
1 polymer ?
#
loop_
_entity_poly.entity_id
_entity_poly.type
_entity_poly.pdbx_seq_one_letter_code
_entity_poly.pdbx_strand_id
1 'polypeptide(L)'
;MTRAATARSAPGVYADEMVYETGAYFLDHDAWSYALISRVFSGEAAGLTQDDVLDNITLTWLTNTAISGARLYWENKFGFFSVKGVSVPAAVSAFPDELYQTPRNWAEQAYPKLIHYNKLDKGGHFAAWEQPQLFSEEVRAGFRSVRNVIAAAA
;
A
#
# COMPACT_ATOMS: atom_id res chain seq x y z
N MET A 1 -17.25 4.57 18.22
CA MET A 1 -16.71 5.68 19.05
C MET A 1 -15.26 5.34 19.38
N THR A 2 -14.35 5.82 18.57
CA THR A 2 -12.92 5.56 18.68
C THR A 2 -12.35 6.40 19.81
N ARG A 3 -11.95 5.79 20.91
CA ARG A 3 -11.18 6.48 21.94
C ARG A 3 -9.83 6.82 21.36
N ALA A 4 -9.57 8.09 21.14
CA ALA A 4 -8.23 8.58 20.86
C ALA A 4 -7.32 8.15 22.03
N ALA A 5 -6.32 7.34 21.74
CA ALA A 5 -5.30 6.95 22.70
C ALA A 5 -4.57 8.21 23.15
N THR A 6 -4.87 8.67 24.34
CA THR A 6 -4.09 9.70 25.02
C THR A 6 -2.75 9.08 25.41
N ALA A 7 -1.71 9.49 24.71
CA ALA A 7 -0.34 9.05 24.94
C ALA A 7 0.16 9.50 26.32
N ARG A 8 -0.18 8.78 27.38
CA ARG A 8 0.48 8.80 28.69
C ARG A 8 -0.05 7.66 29.57
N SER A 9 0.46 6.48 29.41
CA SER A 9 0.31 5.40 30.37
C SER A 9 1.63 4.64 30.54
N ALA A 10 1.79 3.97 31.68
CA ALA A 10 3.04 3.36 32.11
C ALA A 10 3.52 2.21 31.18
N PRO A 11 4.82 1.89 31.12
CA PRO A 11 5.42 0.97 30.15
C PRO A 11 4.87 -0.46 30.12
N GLY A 12 4.04 -0.87 31.07
CA GLY A 12 3.45 -2.21 31.11
C GLY A 12 2.06 -2.34 30.46
N VAL A 13 1.37 -1.22 30.23
CA VAL A 13 0.00 -1.21 29.67
C VAL A 13 0.03 -1.22 28.12
N TYR A 14 1.15 -0.83 27.54
CA TYR A 14 1.29 -0.76 26.08
C TYR A 14 1.39 -2.13 25.37
N ALA A 15 1.81 -3.17 26.06
CA ALA A 15 1.99 -4.47 25.43
C ALA A 15 0.65 -5.13 25.07
N ASP A 16 -0.34 -5.07 25.96
CA ASP A 16 -1.64 -5.71 25.76
C ASP A 16 -2.52 -4.92 24.79
N GLU A 17 -2.57 -3.59 24.91
CA GLU A 17 -3.27 -2.73 23.94
C GLU A 17 -2.66 -2.84 22.54
N MET A 18 -1.36 -3.01 22.43
CA MET A 18 -0.67 -3.06 21.18
C MET A 18 -0.82 -4.40 20.45
N VAL A 19 -0.93 -5.51 21.17
CA VAL A 19 -1.30 -6.82 20.60
C VAL A 19 -2.72 -6.75 20.04
N TYR A 20 -3.64 -6.14 20.76
CA TYR A 20 -5.02 -5.94 20.31
C TYR A 20 -5.07 -4.99 19.09
N GLU A 21 -4.38 -3.85 19.13
CA GLU A 21 -4.36 -2.88 18.04
C GLU A 21 -3.60 -3.39 16.81
N THR A 22 -2.54 -4.19 16.96
CA THR A 22 -1.86 -4.79 15.81
C THR A 22 -2.77 -5.79 15.11
N GLY A 23 -3.45 -6.65 15.85
CA GLY A 23 -4.44 -7.57 15.28
C GLY A 23 -5.62 -6.83 14.66
N ALA A 24 -6.17 -5.82 15.34
CA ALA A 24 -7.28 -5.00 14.86
C ALA A 24 -6.87 -4.13 13.66
N TYR A 25 -5.66 -3.57 13.65
CA TYR A 25 -5.15 -2.78 12.52
C TYR A 25 -5.11 -3.61 11.24
N PHE A 26 -4.63 -4.85 11.30
CA PHE A 26 -4.61 -5.73 10.13
C PHE A 26 -5.98 -6.29 9.76
N LEU A 27 -6.89 -6.45 10.70
CA LEU A 27 -8.18 -7.10 10.47
C LEU A 27 -9.35 -6.12 10.30
N ASP A 28 -9.34 -4.98 11.00
CA ASP A 28 -10.51 -4.09 11.10
C ASP A 28 -10.32 -2.74 10.39
N HIS A 29 -9.10 -2.24 10.24
CA HIS A 29 -8.87 -0.87 9.78
C HIS A 29 -8.50 -0.76 8.30
N ASP A 30 -8.16 -1.86 7.67
CA ASP A 30 -7.73 -1.85 6.30
C ASP A 30 -8.55 -2.86 5.48
N ALA A 31 -9.52 -2.35 4.74
CA ALA A 31 -10.37 -3.17 3.88
C ALA A 31 -9.55 -3.96 2.85
N TRP A 32 -8.40 -3.44 2.42
CA TRP A 32 -7.50 -4.14 1.48
C TRP A 32 -6.80 -5.31 2.16
N SER A 33 -6.27 -5.10 3.38
CA SER A 33 -5.66 -6.18 4.16
C SER A 33 -6.67 -7.28 4.46
N TYR A 34 -7.89 -6.91 4.89
CA TYR A 34 -8.96 -7.88 5.14
C TYR A 34 -9.32 -8.67 3.87
N ALA A 35 -9.50 -8.00 2.74
CA ALA A 35 -9.84 -8.66 1.49
C ALA A 35 -8.74 -9.65 1.05
N LEU A 36 -7.46 -9.24 1.13
CA LEU A 36 -6.33 -10.10 0.80
C LEU A 36 -6.23 -11.31 1.74
N ILE A 37 -6.27 -11.07 3.05
CA ILE A 37 -6.19 -12.13 4.07
C ILE A 37 -7.34 -13.13 3.90
N SER A 38 -8.57 -12.65 3.71
CA SER A 38 -9.73 -13.52 3.49
C SER A 38 -9.54 -14.41 2.28
N ARG A 39 -9.02 -13.89 1.16
CA ARG A 39 -8.75 -14.68 -0.05
C ARG A 39 -7.67 -15.74 0.19
N VAL A 40 -6.58 -15.38 0.84
CA VAL A 40 -5.48 -16.31 1.16
C VAL A 40 -5.96 -17.44 2.08
N PHE A 41 -6.75 -17.12 3.12
CA PHE A 41 -7.21 -18.11 4.08
C PHE A 41 -8.43 -18.91 3.58
N SER A 42 -9.16 -18.44 2.59
CA SER A 42 -10.19 -19.23 1.89
C SER A 42 -9.61 -20.18 0.83
N GLY A 43 -8.30 -20.10 0.58
CA GLY A 43 -7.62 -20.95 -0.40
C GLY A 43 -7.69 -20.42 -1.83
N GLU A 44 -8.06 -19.17 -2.03
CA GLU A 44 -8.00 -18.54 -3.34
C GLU A 44 -6.54 -18.24 -3.73
N ALA A 45 -6.25 -18.33 -5.03
CA ALA A 45 -4.92 -18.02 -5.55
C ALA A 45 -4.68 -16.51 -5.58
N ALA A 46 -4.32 -15.94 -4.43
CA ALA A 46 -4.05 -14.51 -4.28
C ALA A 46 -2.56 -14.15 -4.49
N GLY A 47 -1.73 -15.09 -4.94
CA GLY A 47 -0.29 -14.90 -5.10
C GLY A 47 0.51 -15.02 -3.82
N LEU A 48 -0.15 -15.21 -2.68
CA LEU A 48 0.46 -15.34 -1.34
C LEU A 48 0.01 -16.64 -0.67
N THR A 49 0.84 -17.10 0.26
CA THR A 49 0.54 -18.21 1.16
C THR A 49 0.05 -17.70 2.52
N GLN A 50 -0.52 -18.59 3.34
CA GLN A 50 -0.85 -18.26 4.73
C GLN A 50 0.39 -17.88 5.53
N ASP A 51 1.52 -18.55 5.27
CA ASP A 51 2.79 -18.26 5.96
C ASP A 51 3.29 -16.85 5.62
N ASP A 52 3.17 -16.39 4.38
CA ASP A 52 3.52 -15.01 4.01
C ASP A 52 2.75 -13.99 4.83
N VAL A 53 1.45 -14.22 5.04
CA VAL A 53 0.61 -13.34 5.87
C VAL A 53 1.00 -13.41 7.33
N LEU A 54 1.21 -14.61 7.87
CA LEU A 54 1.59 -14.82 9.26
C LEU A 54 2.97 -14.24 9.56
N ASP A 55 3.93 -14.36 8.65
CA ASP A 55 5.26 -13.76 8.79
C ASP A 55 5.19 -12.23 8.85
N ASN A 56 4.36 -11.59 8.02
CA ASN A 56 4.15 -10.16 8.05
C ASN A 56 3.54 -9.68 9.38
N ILE A 57 2.52 -10.38 9.87
CA ILE A 57 1.90 -10.09 11.17
C ILE A 57 2.92 -10.27 12.29
N THR A 58 3.65 -11.39 12.28
CA THR A 58 4.66 -11.70 13.29
C THR A 58 5.78 -10.67 13.32
N LEU A 59 6.26 -10.24 12.15
CA LEU A 59 7.28 -9.19 12.05
C LEU A 59 6.80 -7.90 12.71
N THR A 60 5.60 -7.44 12.36
CA THR A 60 5.00 -6.22 12.92
C THR A 60 4.84 -6.31 14.43
N TRP A 61 4.40 -7.47 14.92
CA TRP A 61 4.22 -7.74 16.34
C TRP A 61 5.55 -7.79 17.11
N LEU A 62 6.52 -8.56 16.63
CA LEU A 62 7.83 -8.71 17.29
C LEU A 62 8.64 -7.41 17.31
N THR A 63 8.55 -6.61 16.26
CA THR A 63 9.27 -5.34 16.16
C THR A 63 8.53 -4.17 16.80
N ASN A 64 7.29 -4.39 17.23
CA ASN A 64 6.47 -3.35 17.86
C ASN A 64 6.26 -2.12 16.98
N THR A 65 6.03 -2.31 15.67
CA THR A 65 6.00 -1.23 14.67
C THR A 65 4.61 -0.83 14.22
N ALA A 66 3.54 -1.43 14.75
CA ALA A 66 2.16 -1.08 14.39
C ALA A 66 1.86 0.41 14.60
N ILE A 67 2.27 0.98 15.75
CA ILE A 67 2.06 2.41 16.05
C ILE A 67 2.81 3.31 15.08
N SER A 68 4.03 2.95 14.67
CA SER A 68 4.80 3.74 13.71
C SER A 68 4.14 3.73 12.33
N GLY A 69 3.55 2.60 11.90
CA GLY A 69 2.74 2.51 10.70
C GLY A 69 1.49 3.38 10.75
N ALA A 70 0.75 3.33 11.86
CA ALA A 70 -0.47 4.13 12.07
C ALA A 70 -0.21 5.64 12.14
N ARG A 71 1.01 6.06 12.49
CA ARG A 71 1.40 7.47 12.58
C ARG A 71 1.24 8.21 11.25
N LEU A 72 1.51 7.56 10.13
CA LEU A 72 1.32 8.15 8.80
C LEU A 72 -0.12 8.64 8.62
N TYR A 73 -1.10 7.85 9.01
CA TYR A 73 -2.52 8.19 8.88
C TYR A 73 -2.93 9.28 9.87
N TRP A 74 -2.38 9.27 11.07
CA TRP A 74 -2.64 10.27 12.10
C TRP A 74 -2.08 11.65 11.72
N GLU A 75 -0.87 11.70 11.19
CA GLU A 75 -0.16 12.93 10.86
C GLU A 75 -0.53 13.50 9.48
N ASN A 76 -1.02 12.66 8.56
CA ASN A 76 -1.40 13.09 7.23
C ASN A 76 -2.66 13.96 7.25
N LYS A 77 -2.50 15.24 6.94
CA LYS A 77 -3.58 16.22 6.88
C LYS A 77 -4.07 16.50 5.44
N PHE A 78 -3.52 15.83 4.45
CA PHE A 78 -3.95 16.00 3.06
C PHE A 78 -5.25 15.24 2.78
N GLY A 79 -6.12 15.85 1.97
CA GLY A 79 -7.29 15.16 1.44
C GLY A 79 -6.87 13.95 0.60
N PHE A 80 -7.53 12.81 0.81
CA PHE A 80 -7.14 11.53 0.20
C PHE A 80 -7.10 11.61 -1.34
N PHE A 81 -8.12 12.22 -1.95
CA PHE A 81 -8.25 12.35 -3.41
C PHE A 81 -7.82 13.71 -3.96
N SER A 82 -7.21 14.58 -3.17
CA SER A 82 -6.79 15.89 -3.66
C SER A 82 -5.59 15.80 -4.57
N VAL A 83 -5.58 16.61 -5.64
CA VAL A 83 -4.42 16.75 -6.52
C VAL A 83 -3.25 17.32 -5.73
N LYS A 84 -2.09 16.67 -5.83
CA LYS A 84 -0.89 16.99 -5.03
C LYS A 84 0.09 17.93 -5.75
N GLY A 85 -0.21 18.38 -6.97
CA GLY A 85 0.66 19.26 -7.74
C GLY A 85 2.00 18.59 -8.13
N VAL A 86 1.97 17.32 -8.46
CA VAL A 86 3.17 16.54 -8.81
C VAL A 86 3.75 17.05 -10.12
N SER A 87 4.94 17.64 -10.07
CA SER A 87 5.63 18.24 -11.22
C SER A 87 6.71 17.36 -11.87
N VAL A 88 7.04 16.24 -11.23
CA VAL A 88 7.98 15.24 -11.77
C VAL A 88 7.27 14.28 -12.72
N PRO A 89 8.01 13.58 -13.61
CA PRO A 89 7.45 12.50 -14.40
C PRO A 89 6.78 11.44 -13.51
N ALA A 90 5.58 11.01 -13.88
CA ALA A 90 4.79 10.05 -13.10
C ALA A 90 4.40 8.84 -13.96
N ALA A 91 4.38 7.67 -13.35
CA ALA A 91 3.86 6.43 -13.95
C ALA A 91 2.69 5.92 -13.10
N VAL A 92 1.65 5.43 -13.75
CA VAL A 92 0.47 4.85 -13.11
C VAL A 92 0.23 3.45 -13.67
N SER A 93 0.17 2.47 -12.79
CA SER A 93 -0.25 1.10 -13.08
C SER A 93 -1.52 0.81 -12.28
N ALA A 94 -2.65 0.65 -12.97
CA ALA A 94 -3.95 0.43 -12.35
C ALA A 94 -4.22 -1.08 -12.25
N PHE A 95 -4.26 -1.59 -11.02
CA PHE A 95 -4.52 -2.99 -10.71
C PHE A 95 -6.01 -3.26 -10.54
N PRO A 96 -6.56 -4.39 -11.01
CA PRO A 96 -8.00 -4.62 -11.08
C PRO A 96 -8.66 -4.84 -9.71
N ASP A 97 -7.94 -5.43 -8.75
CA ASP A 97 -8.46 -5.74 -7.41
C ASP A 97 -8.25 -4.58 -6.42
N GLU A 98 -7.82 -3.40 -6.92
CA GLU A 98 -7.77 -2.18 -6.11
C GLU A 98 -9.19 -1.62 -5.90
N LEU A 99 -9.50 -1.10 -4.70
CA LEU A 99 -10.80 -0.50 -4.39
C LEU A 99 -11.09 0.73 -5.26
N TYR A 100 -10.06 1.48 -5.62
CA TYR A 100 -10.16 2.69 -6.43
C TYR A 100 -9.27 2.59 -7.67
N GLN A 101 -9.82 2.05 -8.74
CA GLN A 101 -9.12 2.02 -10.02
C GLN A 101 -9.13 3.43 -10.64
N THR A 102 -7.94 3.98 -10.84
CA THR A 102 -7.80 5.32 -11.45
C THR A 102 -8.00 5.24 -12.97
N PRO A 103 -9.04 5.87 -13.55
CA PRO A 103 -9.18 5.97 -15.00
C PRO A 103 -8.03 6.79 -15.60
N ARG A 104 -7.63 6.47 -16.82
CA ARG A 104 -6.54 7.15 -17.51
C ARG A 104 -6.71 8.65 -17.59
N ASN A 105 -7.90 9.12 -17.93
CA ASN A 105 -8.19 10.55 -18.03
C ASN A 105 -8.08 11.30 -16.69
N TRP A 106 -8.31 10.62 -15.57
CA TRP A 106 -8.10 11.20 -14.25
C TRP A 106 -6.61 11.24 -13.90
N ALA A 107 -5.86 10.19 -14.26
CA ALA A 107 -4.42 10.17 -14.08
C ALA A 107 -3.73 11.28 -14.89
N GLU A 108 -4.16 11.50 -16.14
CA GLU A 108 -3.65 12.57 -17.00
C GLU A 108 -3.93 13.98 -16.45
N GLN A 109 -5.08 14.18 -15.80
CA GLN A 109 -5.41 15.44 -15.13
C GLN A 109 -4.61 15.63 -13.84
N ALA A 110 -4.41 14.57 -13.06
CA ALA A 110 -3.69 14.64 -11.79
C ALA A 110 -2.18 14.76 -11.96
N TYR A 111 -1.64 14.17 -13.03
CA TYR A 111 -0.20 14.09 -13.31
C TYR A 111 0.12 14.69 -14.70
N PRO A 112 0.38 16.02 -14.81
CA PRO A 112 0.64 16.67 -16.09
C PRO A 112 1.82 16.08 -16.88
N LYS A 113 2.75 15.38 -16.21
CA LYS A 113 3.87 14.69 -16.82
C LYS A 113 3.72 13.17 -16.70
N LEU A 114 2.55 12.65 -17.03
CA LEU A 114 2.31 11.22 -17.05
C LEU A 114 3.09 10.58 -18.21
N ILE A 115 4.08 9.76 -17.89
CA ILE A 115 4.95 9.10 -18.87
C ILE A 115 4.60 7.64 -19.15
N HIS A 116 3.80 7.04 -18.29
CA HIS A 116 3.35 5.66 -18.40
C HIS A 116 1.97 5.52 -17.76
N TYR A 117 1.08 4.80 -18.42
CA TYR A 117 -0.18 4.36 -17.86
C TYR A 117 -0.51 2.97 -18.40
N ASN A 118 -0.73 2.03 -17.50
CA ASN A 118 -1.17 0.69 -17.84
C ASN A 118 -2.32 0.24 -16.94
N LYS A 119 -3.28 -0.46 -17.54
CA LYS A 119 -4.36 -1.14 -16.82
C LYS A 119 -4.07 -2.64 -16.87
N LEU A 120 -3.86 -3.23 -15.70
CA LEU A 120 -3.45 -4.61 -15.55
C LEU A 120 -4.64 -5.53 -15.37
N ASP A 121 -4.41 -6.83 -15.54
CA ASP A 121 -5.44 -7.88 -15.52
C ASP A 121 -5.46 -8.67 -14.21
N LYS A 122 -4.48 -8.46 -13.31
CA LYS A 122 -4.40 -9.13 -12.01
C LYS A 122 -3.58 -8.32 -11.01
N GLY A 123 -3.83 -8.57 -9.72
CA GLY A 123 -3.18 -7.89 -8.59
C GLY A 123 -4.06 -6.80 -7.99
N GLY A 124 -3.82 -6.49 -6.73
CA GLY A 124 -4.59 -5.54 -5.93
C GLY A 124 -3.73 -4.48 -5.27
N HIS A 125 -4.15 -4.07 -4.09
CA HIS A 125 -3.52 -3.00 -3.32
C HIS A 125 -2.06 -3.31 -2.97
N PHE A 126 -1.77 -4.57 -2.67
CA PHE A 126 -0.41 -5.03 -2.34
C PHE A 126 0.29 -5.67 -3.55
N ALA A 127 0.13 -5.06 -4.72
CA ALA A 127 0.60 -5.61 -5.99
C ALA A 127 2.07 -6.05 -6.01
N ALA A 128 2.95 -5.33 -5.31
CA ALA A 128 4.36 -5.70 -5.18
C ALA A 128 4.55 -7.05 -4.46
N TRP A 129 3.65 -7.37 -3.55
CA TRP A 129 3.66 -8.60 -2.77
C TRP A 129 2.87 -9.71 -3.46
N GLU A 130 1.66 -9.39 -3.95
CA GLU A 130 0.77 -10.35 -4.63
C GLU A 130 1.28 -10.80 -6.00
N GLN A 131 1.89 -9.87 -6.76
CA GLN A 131 2.33 -10.05 -8.14
C GLN A 131 3.73 -9.45 -8.38
N PRO A 132 4.79 -9.92 -7.68
CA PRO A 132 6.11 -9.28 -7.68
C PRO A 132 6.74 -9.19 -9.07
N GLN A 133 6.54 -10.20 -9.91
CA GLN A 133 7.05 -10.20 -11.27
C GLN A 133 6.39 -9.10 -12.10
N LEU A 134 5.06 -9.07 -12.14
CA LEU A 134 4.29 -8.08 -12.87
C LEU A 134 4.57 -6.66 -12.38
N PHE A 135 4.62 -6.46 -11.07
CA PHE A 135 4.96 -5.18 -10.47
C PHE A 135 6.36 -4.71 -10.89
N SER A 136 7.36 -5.59 -10.87
CA SER A 136 8.73 -5.23 -11.28
C SER A 136 8.82 -4.89 -12.76
N GLU A 137 8.04 -5.54 -13.61
CA GLU A 137 7.95 -5.23 -15.05
C GLU A 137 7.33 -3.86 -15.27
N GLU A 138 6.26 -3.51 -14.55
CA GLU A 138 5.62 -2.20 -14.60
C GLU A 138 6.55 -1.07 -14.14
N VAL A 139 7.28 -1.29 -13.03
CA VAL A 139 8.30 -0.34 -12.57
C VAL A 139 9.36 -0.11 -13.64
N ARG A 140 9.88 -1.17 -14.26
CA ARG A 140 10.87 -1.05 -15.36
C ARG A 140 10.28 -0.32 -16.57
N ALA A 141 9.03 -0.59 -16.93
CA ALA A 141 8.33 0.08 -18.02
C ALA A 141 8.16 1.57 -17.75
N GLY A 142 7.71 1.95 -16.56
CA GLY A 142 7.55 3.33 -16.13
C GLY A 142 8.86 4.13 -16.17
N PHE A 143 9.96 3.55 -15.71
CA PHE A 143 11.27 4.23 -15.70
C PHE A 143 12.03 4.19 -17.03
N ARG A 144 11.56 3.48 -18.04
CA ARG A 144 12.29 3.29 -19.30
C ARG A 144 12.64 4.59 -20.02
N SER A 145 11.68 5.51 -20.13
CA SER A 145 11.87 6.80 -20.80
C SER A 145 12.83 7.72 -20.04
N VAL A 146 12.72 7.77 -18.72
CA VAL A 146 13.56 8.60 -17.85
C VAL A 146 15.01 8.11 -17.87
N ARG A 147 15.21 6.80 -17.81
CA ARG A 147 16.54 6.19 -17.83
C ARG A 147 17.29 6.48 -19.14
N ASN A 148 16.59 6.47 -20.27
CA ASN A 148 17.21 6.77 -21.57
C ASN A 148 17.66 8.23 -21.67
N VAL A 149 16.93 9.17 -21.07
CA VAL A 149 17.33 10.59 -21.01
C VAL A 149 18.59 10.77 -20.18
N ILE A 150 18.70 10.11 -19.04
CA ILE A 150 19.88 10.16 -18.16
C ILE A 150 21.10 9.58 -18.89
N ALA A 151 20.95 8.44 -19.56
CA ALA A 151 22.03 7.80 -20.31
C ALA A 151 22.50 8.60 -21.51
N ALA A 152 21.66 9.44 -22.12
CA ALA A 152 22.02 10.32 -23.22
C ALA A 152 22.67 11.64 -22.77
N ALA A 153 22.57 11.97 -21.47
CA ALA A 153 23.15 13.19 -20.88
C ALA A 153 24.49 12.95 -20.16
N ALA A 154 24.92 11.68 -20.05
CA ALA A 154 26.18 11.25 -19.43
C ALA A 154 27.24 10.92 -20.49
#